data_6989a406009875fa6db0822b423a0b91
#
_entry.id   6989a406009875fa6db0822b423a0b91
#
_cell.length_a   1.000
_cell.length_b   1.000
_cell.length_c   1.000
_cell.angle_alpha   90.00
_cell.angle_beta   90.00
_cell.angle_gamma   90.00
#
_symmetry.space_group_name_H-M   'P 1'
#
loop_
_entity.id
_entity.type
_entity.pdbx_description
1 polymer ?
#
loop_
_entity_poly.entity_id
_entity_poly.type
_entity_poly.pdbx_seq_one_letter_code
_entity_poly.pdbx_strand_id
1 'polypeptide(L)'
;GYYSGKAVQENTYKASPVETVIIHSAQWFEILPTLVKQVTFGPVSVLPTMKMSPLPAAPVAQLACDIAEGQMNIPDSGVISIRGAEEGTAAEFVKRILAARGEIGGKHPKLVWQLPYLGSAIAKGGLIPDPADRTDPTTLNDWLTTE
;
A
#
# COMPACT_ATOMS: atom_id res chain seq x y z
N GLY A 1 5.89 18.02 -0.97
CA GLY A 1 5.48 16.89 -1.83
C GLY A 1 4.23 16.19 -1.33
N TYR A 2 3.78 15.14 -2.01
CA TYR A 2 2.54 14.41 -1.69
C TYR A 2 2.44 13.99 -0.23
N TYR A 3 3.49 13.37 0.33
CA TYR A 3 3.51 12.91 1.72
C TYR A 3 3.51 14.05 2.75
N SER A 4 4.15 15.18 2.45
CA SER A 4 4.06 16.37 3.32
C SER A 4 2.65 16.96 3.30
N GLY A 5 1.96 16.92 2.17
CA GLY A 5 0.54 17.28 2.07
C GLY A 5 -0.35 16.39 2.92
N LYS A 6 -0.09 15.06 2.93
CA LYS A 6 -0.82 14.11 3.78
C LYS A 6 -0.60 14.38 5.27
N ALA A 7 0.62 14.71 5.70
CA ALA A 7 0.90 15.06 7.08
C ALA A 7 0.17 16.34 7.52
N VAL A 8 0.10 17.36 6.66
CA VAL A 8 -0.68 18.57 6.92
C VAL A 8 -2.17 18.25 7.04
N GLN A 9 -2.71 17.42 6.15
CA GLN A 9 -4.09 16.96 6.18
C GLN A 9 -4.41 16.26 7.52
N GLU A 10 -3.56 15.33 7.94
CA GLU A 10 -3.71 14.60 9.19
C GLU A 10 -3.72 15.55 10.41
N ASN A 11 -2.78 16.48 10.47
CA ASN A 11 -2.72 17.47 11.54
C ASN A 11 -3.97 18.36 11.58
N THR A 12 -4.52 18.71 10.41
CA THR A 12 -5.77 19.49 10.30
C THR A 12 -6.95 18.72 10.88
N TYR A 13 -7.07 17.42 10.55
CA TYR A 13 -8.15 16.60 11.13
C TYR A 13 -7.99 16.39 12.63
N LYS A 14 -6.78 16.16 13.13
CA LYS A 14 -6.50 16.03 14.57
C LYS A 14 -6.82 17.32 15.37
N ALA A 15 -6.67 18.49 14.73
CA ALA A 15 -7.01 19.78 15.33
C ALA A 15 -8.51 20.13 15.21
N SER A 16 -9.30 19.34 14.49
CA SER A 16 -10.73 19.55 14.31
C SER A 16 -11.50 19.25 15.61
N PRO A 17 -12.59 19.98 15.92
CA PRO A 17 -13.48 19.63 17.02
C PRO A 17 -14.33 18.37 16.75
N VAL A 18 -14.28 17.84 15.53
CA VAL A 18 -14.97 16.60 15.15
C VAL A 18 -14.11 15.42 15.57
N GLU A 19 -14.71 14.42 16.22
CA GLU A 19 -14.03 13.17 16.53
C GLU A 19 -13.52 12.52 15.24
N THR A 20 -12.24 12.24 15.20
CA THR A 20 -11.55 11.79 14.00
C THR A 20 -10.70 10.57 14.32
N VAL A 21 -10.87 9.50 13.55
CA VAL A 21 -9.98 8.34 13.56
C VAL A 21 -9.20 8.29 12.27
N ILE A 22 -7.89 8.10 12.38
CA ILE A 22 -6.98 8.04 11.24
C ILE A 22 -6.51 6.61 11.06
N ILE A 23 -6.68 6.08 9.85
CA ILE A 23 -6.18 4.76 9.47
C ILE A 23 -4.87 4.95 8.68
N HIS A 24 -3.76 4.50 9.23
CA HIS A 24 -2.49 4.36 8.52
C HIS A 24 -2.42 2.98 7.89
N SER A 25 -2.65 2.90 6.60
CA SER A 25 -2.56 1.67 5.83
C SER A 25 -1.24 1.59 5.09
N ALA A 26 -0.64 0.39 5.05
CA ALA A 26 0.37 0.09 4.04
C ALA A 26 -0.25 0.14 2.64
N GLN A 27 0.57 -0.03 1.60
CA GLN A 27 0.12 0.00 0.21
C GLN A 27 -0.84 -1.16 -0.09
N TRP A 28 -1.71 -0.97 -1.06
CA TRP A 28 -2.65 -2.00 -1.49
C TRP A 28 -2.14 -2.71 -2.74
N PHE A 29 -2.44 -4.00 -2.90
CA PHE A 29 -2.10 -4.74 -4.11
C PHE A 29 -2.69 -4.07 -5.36
N GLU A 30 -3.87 -3.50 -5.25
CA GLU A 30 -4.61 -2.83 -6.33
C GLU A 30 -3.90 -1.58 -6.89
N ILE A 31 -2.91 -1.02 -6.19
CA ILE A 31 -2.12 0.10 -6.72
C ILE A 31 -1.08 -0.35 -7.75
N LEU A 32 -0.63 -1.61 -7.68
CA LEU A 32 0.45 -2.12 -8.53
C LEU A 32 0.13 -2.05 -10.03
N PRO A 33 -1.08 -2.43 -10.51
CA PRO A 33 -1.45 -2.26 -11.91
C PRO A 33 -1.40 -0.81 -12.37
N THR A 34 -1.89 0.12 -11.56
CA THR A 34 -1.85 1.56 -11.86
C THR A 34 -0.42 2.07 -11.92
N LEU A 35 0.43 1.69 -10.97
CA LEU A 35 1.83 2.07 -10.94
C LEU A 35 2.55 1.58 -12.20
N VAL A 36 2.41 0.29 -12.54
CA VAL A 36 3.03 -0.29 -13.75
C VAL A 36 2.57 0.43 -15.01
N LYS A 37 1.28 0.72 -15.12
CA LYS A 37 0.74 1.45 -16.27
C LYS A 37 1.41 2.81 -16.49
N GLN A 38 1.75 3.53 -15.41
CA GLN A 38 2.38 4.85 -15.46
C GLN A 38 3.87 4.80 -15.80
N VAL A 39 4.57 3.73 -15.39
CA VAL A 39 6.03 3.64 -15.49
C VAL A 39 6.52 2.63 -16.53
N THR A 40 5.63 2.13 -17.40
CA THR A 40 5.97 1.19 -18.47
C THR A 40 6.09 1.92 -19.81
N PHE A 41 7.26 1.80 -20.41
CA PHE A 41 7.61 2.36 -21.71
C PHE A 41 8.02 1.20 -22.65
N GLY A 42 7.14 0.86 -23.61
CA GLY A 42 7.34 -0.29 -24.47
C GLY A 42 7.50 -1.60 -23.66
N PRO A 43 8.60 -2.34 -23.83
CA PRO A 43 8.83 -3.60 -23.11
C PRO A 43 9.43 -3.44 -21.71
N VAL A 44 9.66 -2.22 -21.22
CA VAL A 44 10.36 -1.96 -19.96
C VAL A 44 9.49 -1.22 -18.97
N SER A 45 9.38 -1.74 -17.75
CA SER A 45 8.86 -1.02 -16.58
C SER A 45 9.99 -0.56 -15.68
N VAL A 46 9.98 0.72 -15.29
CA VAL A 46 10.96 1.31 -14.38
C VAL A 46 10.27 1.72 -13.07
N LEU A 47 10.21 0.79 -12.14
CA LEU A 47 9.53 0.97 -10.86
C LEU A 47 10.39 1.78 -9.87
N PRO A 48 9.79 2.51 -8.92
CA PRO A 48 10.55 3.02 -7.80
C PRO A 48 11.07 1.87 -6.94
N THR A 49 12.29 2.00 -6.42
CA THR A 49 12.73 1.15 -5.32
C THR A 49 11.88 1.49 -4.11
N MET A 50 10.96 0.62 -3.76
CA MET A 50 10.00 0.81 -2.69
C MET A 50 9.76 -0.52 -1.97
N LYS A 51 10.14 -0.57 -0.70
CA LYS A 51 9.79 -1.68 0.16
C LYS A 51 8.32 -1.53 0.57
N MET A 52 7.56 -2.60 0.45
CA MET A 52 6.12 -2.66 0.69
C MET A 52 5.77 -3.81 1.63
N SER A 53 4.65 -3.65 2.30
CA SER A 53 3.96 -4.74 3.02
C SER A 53 2.48 -4.69 2.63
N PRO A 54 2.17 -4.99 1.34
CA PRO A 54 0.87 -4.70 0.78
C PRO A 54 -0.19 -5.66 1.30
N LEU A 55 -1.43 -5.17 1.27
CA LEU A 55 -2.64 -5.93 1.60
C LEU A 55 -3.74 -5.59 0.58
N PRO A 56 -4.83 -6.38 0.48
CA PRO A 56 -6.00 -5.99 -0.30
C PRO A 56 -6.64 -4.71 0.26
N ALA A 57 -7.34 -3.96 -0.56
CA ALA A 57 -8.10 -2.79 -0.12
C ALA A 57 -9.30 -3.16 0.78
N ALA A 58 -9.91 -4.33 0.55
CA ALA A 58 -11.10 -4.77 1.27
C ALA A 58 -10.93 -4.85 2.80
N PRO A 59 -9.86 -5.41 3.39
CA PRO A 59 -9.61 -5.36 4.82
C PRO A 59 -9.53 -3.95 5.40
N VAL A 60 -8.99 -2.99 4.65
CA VAL A 60 -8.93 -1.59 5.10
C VAL A 60 -10.32 -0.96 5.10
N ALA A 61 -11.14 -1.24 4.09
CA ALA A 61 -12.53 -0.80 4.05
C ALA A 61 -13.36 -1.42 5.19
N GLN A 62 -13.18 -2.72 5.48
CA GLN A 62 -13.84 -3.37 6.60
C GLN A 62 -13.42 -2.74 7.93
N LEU A 63 -12.12 -2.47 8.12
CA LEU A 63 -11.63 -1.76 9.30
C LEU A 63 -12.31 -0.40 9.49
N ALA A 64 -12.48 0.37 8.40
CA ALA A 64 -13.17 1.66 8.47
C ALA A 64 -14.66 1.51 8.86
N CYS A 65 -15.35 0.48 8.35
CA CYS A 65 -16.72 0.17 8.75
C CYS A 65 -16.82 -0.23 10.25
N ASP A 66 -15.94 -1.11 10.71
CA ASP A 66 -15.90 -1.56 12.10
C ASP A 66 -15.69 -0.39 13.08
N ILE A 67 -14.82 0.57 12.69
CA ILE A 67 -14.62 1.81 13.45
C ILE A 67 -15.89 2.65 13.48
N ALA A 68 -16.51 2.88 12.32
CA ALA A 68 -17.70 3.70 12.20
C ALA A 68 -18.91 3.12 12.98
N GLU A 69 -19.00 1.81 13.08
CA GLU A 69 -20.02 1.06 13.83
C GLU A 69 -19.72 0.92 15.32
N GLY A 70 -18.57 1.43 15.79
CA GLY A 70 -18.16 1.33 17.20
C GLY A 70 -17.80 -0.09 17.65
N GLN A 71 -17.48 -0.97 16.71
CA GLN A 71 -17.15 -2.39 16.99
C GLN A 71 -15.70 -2.58 17.41
N MET A 72 -14.94 -1.50 17.54
CA MET A 72 -13.51 -1.53 17.84
C MET A 72 -13.09 -0.54 18.92
N ASN A 73 -12.14 -0.97 19.75
CA ASN A 73 -11.40 -0.05 20.60
C ASN A 73 -10.38 0.73 19.76
N ILE A 74 -10.51 2.04 19.74
CA ILE A 74 -9.56 2.93 19.10
C ILE A 74 -8.48 3.30 20.10
N PRO A 75 -7.19 3.27 19.74
CA PRO A 75 -6.12 3.77 20.59
C PRO A 75 -6.36 5.23 20.99
N ASP A 76 -5.90 5.66 22.17
CA ASP A 76 -6.03 7.05 22.67
C ASP A 76 -5.40 8.07 21.69
N SER A 77 -4.46 7.64 20.85
CA SER A 77 -3.87 8.48 19.81
C SER A 77 -4.86 8.86 18.69
N GLY A 78 -6.02 8.19 18.58
CA GLY A 78 -6.94 8.32 17.47
C GLY A 78 -6.38 7.78 16.14
N VAL A 79 -5.28 7.03 16.17
CA VAL A 79 -4.63 6.47 14.99
C VAL A 79 -4.59 4.95 15.12
N ILE A 80 -4.99 4.26 14.07
CA ILE A 80 -4.88 2.81 13.96
C ILE A 80 -4.12 2.47 12.67
N SER A 81 -3.23 1.51 12.74
CA SER A 81 -2.38 1.10 11.61
C SER A 81 -2.62 -0.33 11.17
N ILE A 82 -2.54 -0.55 9.85
CA ILE A 82 -2.72 -1.87 9.24
C ILE A 82 -1.71 -2.09 8.11
N ARG A 83 -1.15 -3.29 8.05
CA ARG A 83 -0.20 -3.74 7.00
C ARG A 83 -0.52 -5.16 6.55
N GLY A 84 0.08 -5.58 5.43
CA GLY A 84 0.06 -6.97 4.99
C GLY A 84 1.08 -7.84 5.73
N ALA A 85 0.93 -9.15 5.62
CA ALA A 85 1.87 -10.12 6.22
C ALA A 85 3.14 -10.32 5.38
N GLU A 86 3.06 -10.13 4.06
CA GLU A 86 4.21 -10.24 3.16
C GLU A 86 4.98 -8.91 3.06
N GLU A 87 6.31 -8.99 3.11
CA GLU A 87 7.17 -7.86 2.76
C GLU A 87 7.97 -8.17 1.49
N GLY A 88 8.16 -7.16 0.67
CA GLY A 88 8.95 -7.26 -0.55
C GLY A 88 9.08 -5.90 -1.23
N THR A 89 9.75 -5.85 -2.36
CA THR A 89 9.82 -4.65 -3.19
C THR A 89 8.67 -4.62 -4.20
N ALA A 90 8.29 -3.42 -4.64
CA ALA A 90 7.29 -3.27 -5.71
C ALA A 90 7.65 -4.10 -6.96
N ALA A 91 8.94 -4.15 -7.31
CA ALA A 91 9.42 -4.94 -8.45
C ALA A 91 9.25 -6.45 -8.24
N GLU A 92 9.45 -6.95 -7.02
CA GLU A 92 9.22 -8.38 -6.70
C GLU A 92 7.75 -8.75 -6.86
N PHE A 93 6.84 -7.97 -6.29
CA PHE A 93 5.41 -8.20 -6.44
C PHE A 93 4.97 -8.12 -7.89
N VAL A 94 5.40 -7.11 -8.65
CA VAL A 94 5.09 -6.95 -10.08
C VAL A 94 5.59 -8.15 -10.89
N LYS A 95 6.82 -8.64 -10.66
CA LYS A 95 7.35 -9.83 -11.34
C LYS A 95 6.52 -11.08 -11.05
N ARG A 96 6.06 -11.26 -9.81
CA ARG A 96 5.20 -12.39 -9.44
C ARG A 96 3.83 -12.30 -10.11
N ILE A 97 3.22 -11.11 -10.19
CA ILE A 97 1.96 -10.91 -10.91
C ILE A 97 2.13 -11.22 -12.40
N LEU A 98 3.20 -10.72 -13.03
CA LEU A 98 3.50 -11.00 -14.43
C LEU A 98 3.74 -12.50 -14.68
N ALA A 99 4.41 -13.20 -13.77
CA ALA A 99 4.62 -14.65 -13.89
C ALA A 99 3.30 -15.42 -13.80
N ALA A 100 2.35 -14.95 -12.99
CA ALA A 100 1.05 -15.60 -12.80
C ALA A 100 0.05 -15.29 -13.94
N ARG A 101 0.01 -14.03 -14.40
CA ARG A 101 -1.03 -13.54 -15.32
C ARG A 101 -0.53 -13.19 -16.73
N GLY A 102 0.78 -13.06 -16.93
CA GLY A 102 1.39 -12.61 -18.18
C GLY A 102 1.24 -11.10 -18.43
N GLU A 103 0.41 -10.43 -17.65
CA GLU A 103 0.16 -8.99 -17.76
C GLU A 103 -0.06 -8.35 -16.40
N ILE A 104 0.01 -7.01 -16.38
CA ILE A 104 -0.40 -6.19 -15.24
C ILE A 104 -0.88 -4.81 -15.71
N GLY A 105 -2.13 -4.46 -15.38
CA GLY A 105 -2.73 -3.18 -15.79
C GLY A 105 -2.81 -2.99 -17.32
N GLY A 106 -2.99 -4.06 -18.09
CA GLY A 106 -3.00 -4.06 -19.56
C GLY A 106 -1.62 -3.84 -20.18
N LYS A 107 -0.54 -4.04 -19.40
CA LYS A 107 0.86 -3.95 -19.86
C LYS A 107 1.53 -5.32 -19.78
N HIS A 108 2.43 -5.59 -20.72
CA HIS A 108 3.20 -6.82 -20.83
C HIS A 108 4.71 -6.55 -20.82
N PRO A 109 5.26 -5.92 -19.77
CA PRO A 109 6.68 -5.62 -19.74
C PRO A 109 7.51 -6.89 -19.72
N LYS A 110 8.55 -6.94 -20.56
CA LYS A 110 9.52 -8.04 -20.59
C LYS A 110 10.64 -7.85 -19.58
N LEU A 111 10.90 -6.57 -19.21
CA LEU A 111 11.93 -6.19 -18.25
C LEU A 111 11.30 -5.31 -17.17
N VAL A 112 11.59 -5.64 -15.91
CA VAL A 112 11.16 -4.87 -14.74
C VAL A 112 12.42 -4.43 -13.99
N TRP A 113 12.70 -3.14 -14.04
CA TRP A 113 13.79 -2.50 -13.33
C TRP A 113 13.25 -1.71 -12.13
N GLN A 114 14.13 -1.40 -11.19
CA GLN A 114 13.82 -0.50 -10.09
C GLN A 114 14.92 0.53 -9.88
N LEU A 115 14.52 1.77 -9.63
CA LEU A 115 15.41 2.90 -9.38
C LEU A 115 14.93 3.69 -8.15
N PRO A 116 15.84 4.23 -7.31
CA PRO A 116 15.48 4.87 -6.04
C PRO A 116 15.04 6.35 -6.20
N TYR A 117 14.22 6.66 -7.20
CA TYR A 117 13.80 8.04 -7.49
C TYR A 117 12.77 8.64 -6.53
N LEU A 118 12.18 7.84 -5.64
CA LEU A 118 11.28 8.32 -4.57
C LEU A 118 12.02 8.59 -3.24
N GLY A 119 13.33 8.39 -3.22
CA GLY A 119 14.14 8.65 -2.04
C GLY A 119 14.41 7.43 -1.16
N SER A 120 15.43 7.54 -0.33
CA SER A 120 15.93 6.43 0.49
C SER A 120 14.97 5.99 1.59
N ALA A 121 14.15 6.89 2.13
CA ALA A 121 13.18 6.56 3.17
C ALA A 121 12.12 5.58 2.64
N ILE A 122 11.58 5.84 1.43
CA ILE A 122 10.60 4.97 0.78
C ILE A 122 11.23 3.65 0.36
N ALA A 123 12.47 3.70 -0.16
CA ALA A 123 13.22 2.49 -0.53
C ALA A 123 13.42 1.54 0.65
N LYS A 124 13.58 2.08 1.87
CA LYS A 124 13.79 1.33 3.12
C LYS A 124 12.49 0.93 3.85
N GLY A 125 11.33 1.23 3.29
CA GLY A 125 10.05 0.87 3.89
C GLY A 125 9.41 1.94 4.77
N GLY A 126 9.77 3.21 4.60
CA GLY A 126 9.19 4.32 5.37
C GLY A 126 7.69 4.55 5.19
N LEU A 127 7.05 3.77 4.31
CA LEU A 127 5.60 3.75 4.12
C LEU A 127 4.92 2.52 4.74
N ILE A 128 5.69 1.67 5.42
CA ILE A 128 5.16 0.49 6.12
C ILE A 128 4.95 0.88 7.59
N PRO A 129 3.74 0.77 8.12
CA PRO A 129 3.52 0.91 9.56
C PRO A 129 4.32 -0.16 10.33
N ASP A 130 5.20 0.27 11.25
CA ASP A 130 6.00 -0.63 12.06
C ASP A 130 6.33 0.03 13.43
N PRO A 131 5.81 -0.48 14.55
CA PRO A 131 4.84 -1.58 14.63
C PRO A 131 3.48 -1.21 14.06
N ALA A 132 2.73 -2.21 13.58
CA ALA A 132 1.35 -2.04 13.15
C ALA A 132 0.38 -2.63 14.19
N ASP A 133 -0.77 -1.98 14.36
CA ASP A 133 -1.82 -2.48 15.27
C ASP A 133 -2.50 -3.73 14.70
N ARG A 134 -2.51 -3.85 13.37
CA ARG A 134 -3.09 -4.98 12.66
C ARG A 134 -2.21 -5.44 11.50
N THR A 135 -2.24 -6.74 11.26
CA THR A 135 -1.62 -7.39 10.10
C THR A 135 -2.66 -8.25 9.40
N ASP A 136 -2.91 -7.94 8.12
CA ASP A 136 -3.77 -8.77 7.29
C ASP A 136 -2.97 -9.97 6.77
N PRO A 137 -3.48 -11.21 6.88
CA PRO A 137 -2.75 -12.40 6.50
C PRO A 137 -2.73 -12.68 4.99
N THR A 138 -3.50 -11.96 4.19
CA THR A 138 -3.65 -12.21 2.75
C THR A 138 -2.33 -12.01 2.03
N THR A 139 -1.84 -13.08 1.42
CA THR A 139 -0.64 -13.04 0.58
C THR A 139 -0.97 -12.56 -0.83
N LEU A 140 0.08 -12.20 -1.61
CA LEU A 140 -0.12 -11.92 -3.04
C LEU A 140 -0.76 -13.08 -3.77
N ASN A 141 -0.38 -14.32 -3.45
CA ASN A 141 -0.93 -15.50 -4.10
C ASN A 141 -2.43 -15.67 -3.80
N ASP A 142 -2.83 -15.43 -2.54
CA ASP A 142 -4.26 -15.46 -2.16
C ASP A 142 -5.05 -14.40 -2.93
N TRP A 143 -4.52 -13.18 -2.99
CA TRP A 143 -5.15 -12.08 -3.74
C TRP A 143 -5.28 -12.39 -5.23
N LEU A 144 -4.26 -12.99 -5.85
CA LEU A 144 -4.29 -13.38 -7.27
C LEU A 144 -5.36 -14.44 -7.58
N THR A 145 -5.77 -15.24 -6.60
CA THR A 145 -6.80 -16.28 -6.80
C THR A 145 -8.23 -15.76 -6.60
N THR A 146 -8.40 -14.60 -5.98
CA THR A 146 -9.72 -14.01 -5.69
C THR A 146 -10.20 -13.02 -6.75
N GLU A 147 -9.35 -12.57 -7.64
CA GLU A 147 -9.64 -11.73 -8.80
C GLU A 147 -9.68 -12.52 -10.12
#